data_aaf024858812f6adbf08e6782f1795dc
#
_entry.id   aaf024858812f6adbf08e6782f1795dc
#
_cell.length_a   1.000
_cell.length_b   1.000
_cell.length_c   1.000
_cell.angle_alpha   90.00
_cell.angle_beta   90.00
_cell.angle_gamma   90.00
#
_symmetry.space_group_name_H-M   'P 1'
#
loop_
_entity.id
_entity.type
_entity.pdbx_description
1 polymer ?
#
loop_
_entity_poly.entity_id
_entity_poly.type
_entity_poly.pdbx_seq_one_letter_code
_entity_poly.pdbx_strand_id
1 'polypeptide(L)'
;MKLRCASTALVALLLTANAGWLHAATPAQNAGGDAALVSQVTSRLGQVKGVHAQFTQTQTLAAMKQPLVSTGAFVFYRERGVIWRVLTPYKATFVITDAGVAEVDANGKRIGTKSVQGVQGVRGVAQVSKMMRAMLGGDLSALYSQFDVDAQGSPSQWALLLKPNQPQLAQSIKGLHMKGGAFLQSLRIELANGDVTQIDFTQSEALDDVPAAERGLLGAP
;
A
#
# COMPACT_ATOMS: atom_id res chain seq x y z
N MET A 1 52.09 71.77 -29.47
CA MET A 1 51.55 72.43 -30.68
C MET A 1 50.16 71.86 -30.91
N LYS A 2 49.12 72.65 -30.59
CA LYS A 2 47.88 72.82 -31.34
C LYS A 2 47.18 71.53 -31.83
N LEU A 3 45.93 71.28 -31.79
CA LEU A 3 44.66 72.02 -31.61
C LEU A 3 43.50 71.02 -31.58
N ARG A 4 42.50 71.26 -30.75
CA ARG A 4 41.05 71.37 -30.98
C ARG A 4 40.24 70.17 -31.47
N CYS A 5 39.29 69.84 -30.59
CA CYS A 5 37.82 69.94 -30.76
C CYS A 5 37.15 68.97 -31.72
N ALA A 6 36.25 68.21 -31.23
CA ALA A 6 34.83 68.42 -31.46
C ALA A 6 33.95 67.38 -30.71
N SER A 7 32.98 67.91 -30.08
CA SER A 7 31.84 67.20 -29.42
C SER A 7 30.99 66.45 -30.45
N THR A 8 30.57 65.28 -30.15
CA THR A 8 29.27 64.77 -30.64
C THR A 8 28.67 63.85 -29.62
N ALA A 9 27.58 64.28 -29.06
CA ALA A 9 26.71 63.52 -28.15
C ALA A 9 26.02 62.41 -28.93
N LEU A 10 26.12 61.19 -28.43
CA LEU A 10 25.27 60.10 -28.90
C LEU A 10 24.59 59.49 -27.69
N VAL A 11 23.26 59.68 -27.66
CA VAL A 11 22.33 59.13 -26.72
C VAL A 11 22.36 57.61 -26.81
N ALA A 12 22.91 56.93 -25.81
CA ALA A 12 22.82 55.46 -25.71
C ALA A 12 21.55 55.12 -24.93
N LEU A 13 20.58 54.58 -25.64
CA LEU A 13 19.35 54.04 -25.17
C LEU A 13 19.64 52.77 -24.32
N LEU A 14 19.44 52.85 -22.99
CA LEU A 14 19.57 51.72 -22.07
C LEU A 14 18.35 50.79 -22.24
N LEU A 15 18.46 49.77 -23.03
CA LEU A 15 17.56 48.60 -23.02
C LEU A 15 17.88 47.77 -21.78
N THR A 16 17.17 47.96 -20.71
CA THR A 16 17.13 47.07 -19.53
C THR A 16 16.39 45.77 -19.94
N ALA A 17 17.13 44.72 -20.28
CA ALA A 17 16.60 43.40 -20.40
C ALA A 17 16.20 42.90 -19.00
N ASN A 18 14.91 43.00 -18.66
CA ASN A 18 14.36 42.26 -17.55
C ASN A 18 14.40 40.77 -17.89
N ALA A 19 15.47 40.06 -17.47
CA ALA A 19 15.48 38.62 -17.39
C ALA A 19 14.49 38.18 -16.30
N GLY A 20 13.25 37.96 -16.70
CA GLY A 20 12.25 37.33 -15.85
C GLY A 20 12.74 35.96 -15.46
N TRP A 21 13.06 35.79 -14.18
CA TRP A 21 13.32 34.51 -13.58
C TRP A 21 12.00 33.74 -13.62
N LEU A 22 11.87 32.83 -14.58
CA LEU A 22 10.84 31.80 -14.56
C LEU A 22 11.11 30.94 -13.33
N HIS A 23 10.49 31.30 -12.22
CA HIS A 23 10.36 30.37 -11.11
C HIS A 23 9.52 29.22 -11.65
N ALA A 24 10.18 28.09 -11.93
CA ALA A 24 9.51 26.83 -12.09
C ALA A 24 8.74 26.59 -10.79
N ALA A 25 7.44 26.80 -10.83
CA ALA A 25 6.56 26.45 -9.75
C ALA A 25 6.72 24.94 -9.51
N THR A 26 7.42 24.57 -8.44
CA THR A 26 7.37 23.22 -7.91
C THR A 26 5.89 22.91 -7.69
N PRO A 27 5.33 21.83 -8.24
CA PRO A 27 3.94 21.52 -7.99
C PRO A 27 3.78 21.38 -6.47
N ALA A 28 3.04 22.29 -5.87
CA ALA A 28 2.61 22.17 -4.50
C ALA A 28 1.85 20.86 -4.41
N GLN A 29 2.40 19.88 -3.69
CA GLN A 29 1.72 18.64 -3.38
C GLN A 29 0.41 19.03 -2.72
N ASN A 30 -0.70 18.64 -3.35
CA ASN A 30 -2.06 18.92 -2.91
C ASN A 30 -2.41 18.01 -1.72
N ALA A 31 -1.81 18.28 -0.56
CA ALA A 31 -2.09 17.53 0.67
C ALA A 31 -3.60 17.43 0.98
N GLY A 32 -4.38 18.45 0.58
CA GLY A 32 -5.83 18.43 0.71
C GLY A 32 -6.52 17.47 -0.28
N GLY A 33 -5.97 17.32 -1.50
CA GLY A 33 -6.50 16.42 -2.52
C GLY A 33 -6.26 14.96 -2.16
N ASP A 34 -5.09 14.66 -1.62
CA ASP A 34 -4.69 13.31 -1.22
C ASP A 34 -5.57 12.80 -0.08
N ALA A 35 -5.79 13.61 0.96
CA ALA A 35 -6.65 13.24 2.09
C ALA A 35 -8.11 13.03 1.66
N ALA A 36 -8.63 13.83 0.73
CA ALA A 36 -9.98 13.68 0.21
C ALA A 36 -10.11 12.37 -0.59
N LEU A 37 -9.14 12.05 -1.45
CA LEU A 37 -9.14 10.80 -2.22
C LEU A 37 -9.04 9.59 -1.31
N VAL A 38 -8.12 9.60 -0.33
CA VAL A 38 -7.99 8.52 0.67
C VAL A 38 -9.30 8.30 1.41
N SER A 39 -9.96 9.38 1.86
CA SER A 39 -11.26 9.30 2.54
C SER A 39 -12.35 8.69 1.66
N GLN A 40 -12.41 9.05 0.37
CA GLN A 40 -13.37 8.49 -0.57
C GLN A 40 -13.10 7.00 -0.85
N VAL A 41 -11.83 6.63 -1.03
CA VAL A 41 -11.40 5.24 -1.24
C VAL A 41 -11.76 4.37 -0.03
N THR A 42 -11.39 4.81 1.19
CA THR A 42 -11.67 4.06 2.42
C THR A 42 -13.16 3.97 2.72
N SER A 43 -13.91 5.04 2.49
CA SER A 43 -15.38 5.02 2.61
C SER A 43 -16.01 3.98 1.66
N ARG A 44 -15.52 3.92 0.43
CA ARG A 44 -16.03 2.97 -0.57
C ARG A 44 -15.66 1.53 -0.23
N LEU A 45 -14.42 1.27 0.11
CA LEU A 45 -13.96 -0.04 0.59
C LEU A 45 -14.71 -0.44 1.87
N GLY A 46 -15.03 0.53 2.70
CA GLY A 46 -15.77 0.38 3.93
C GLY A 46 -17.24 -0.04 3.78
N GLN A 47 -17.81 0.00 2.58
CA GLN A 47 -19.20 -0.43 2.35
C GLN A 47 -19.35 -1.96 2.26
N VAL A 48 -18.27 -2.70 1.95
CA VAL A 48 -18.31 -4.16 1.89
C VAL A 48 -17.99 -4.78 3.24
N LYS A 49 -18.74 -5.82 3.62
CA LYS A 49 -18.51 -6.56 4.86
C LYS A 49 -17.32 -7.49 4.75
N GLY A 50 -17.13 -8.07 3.57
CA GLY A 50 -16.02 -8.96 3.28
C GLY A 50 -15.69 -8.99 1.79
N VAL A 51 -14.55 -9.60 1.48
CA VAL A 51 -14.05 -9.79 0.11
C VAL A 51 -13.49 -11.19 -0.02
N HIS A 52 -13.86 -11.86 -1.11
CA HIS A 52 -13.17 -13.05 -1.61
C HIS A 52 -12.36 -12.65 -2.85
N ALA A 53 -11.15 -13.18 -2.99
CA ALA A 53 -10.31 -12.96 -4.17
C ALA A 53 -9.35 -14.14 -4.39
N GLN A 54 -8.84 -14.27 -5.60
CA GLN A 54 -7.63 -15.04 -5.88
C GLN A 54 -6.42 -14.14 -5.76
N PHE A 55 -5.27 -14.69 -5.40
CA PHE A 55 -4.03 -13.93 -5.38
C PHE A 55 -2.88 -14.65 -6.07
N THR A 56 -1.97 -13.86 -6.62
CA THR A 56 -0.61 -14.25 -6.97
C THR A 56 0.34 -13.41 -6.14
N GLN A 57 1.20 -14.07 -5.38
CA GLN A 57 2.24 -13.41 -4.58
C GLN A 57 3.60 -13.74 -5.17
N THR A 58 4.39 -12.72 -5.44
CA THR A 58 5.77 -12.82 -5.90
C THR A 58 6.68 -12.18 -4.84
N GLN A 59 7.60 -12.97 -4.30
CA GLN A 59 8.60 -12.48 -3.34
C GLN A 59 9.97 -12.44 -4.01
N THR A 60 10.53 -11.25 -4.13
CA THR A 60 11.91 -11.03 -4.57
C THR A 60 12.76 -10.80 -3.33
N LEU A 61 13.58 -11.77 -3.00
CA LEU A 61 14.48 -11.71 -1.85
C LEU A 61 15.86 -11.23 -2.32
N ALA A 62 16.44 -10.24 -1.64
CA ALA A 62 17.75 -9.68 -2.01
C ALA A 62 18.86 -10.75 -2.04
N ALA A 63 18.73 -11.79 -1.23
CA ALA A 63 19.68 -12.91 -1.18
C ALA A 63 19.45 -14.01 -2.25
N MET A 64 18.39 -13.94 -3.05
CA MET A 64 18.02 -14.98 -4.01
C MET A 64 18.02 -14.45 -5.44
N LYS A 65 18.48 -15.29 -6.38
CA LYS A 65 18.49 -14.95 -7.81
C LYS A 65 17.13 -15.02 -8.49
N GLN A 66 16.24 -15.85 -7.97
CA GLN A 66 14.91 -16.08 -8.54
C GLN A 66 13.83 -15.71 -7.53
N PRO A 67 12.73 -15.09 -7.95
CA PRO A 67 11.62 -14.80 -7.09
C PRO A 67 10.89 -16.11 -6.69
N LEU A 68 10.30 -16.07 -5.51
CA LEU A 68 9.39 -17.10 -5.03
C LEU A 68 7.97 -16.71 -5.43
N VAL A 69 7.27 -17.58 -6.14
CA VAL A 69 5.89 -17.34 -6.57
C VAL A 69 4.95 -18.28 -5.85
N SER A 70 3.87 -17.76 -5.30
CA SER A 70 2.79 -18.54 -4.72
C SER A 70 1.44 -18.01 -5.20
N THR A 71 0.48 -18.91 -5.31
CA THR A 71 -0.90 -18.55 -5.68
C THR A 71 -1.88 -19.12 -4.67
N GLY A 72 -3.05 -18.53 -4.57
CA GLY A 72 -4.05 -19.00 -3.64
C GLY A 72 -5.33 -18.19 -3.62
N ALA A 73 -6.12 -18.41 -2.57
CA ALA A 73 -7.36 -17.74 -2.32
C ALA A 73 -7.28 -16.90 -1.04
N PHE A 74 -7.93 -15.78 -1.06
CA PHE A 74 -7.98 -14.79 0.01
C PHE A 74 -9.43 -14.52 0.38
N VAL A 75 -9.74 -14.61 1.66
CA VAL A 75 -11.02 -14.18 2.22
C VAL A 75 -10.75 -13.19 3.33
N PHE A 76 -11.29 -12.02 3.19
CA PHE A 76 -11.28 -10.99 4.23
C PHE A 76 -12.70 -10.78 4.74
N TYR A 77 -12.85 -10.69 6.05
CA TYR A 77 -14.09 -10.29 6.68
C TYR A 77 -13.79 -9.26 7.77
N ARG A 78 -14.40 -8.07 7.67
CA ARG A 78 -14.03 -6.88 8.44
C ARG A 78 -13.89 -7.14 9.93
N GLU A 79 -14.89 -7.75 10.53
CA GLU A 79 -14.98 -7.94 12.00
C GLU A 79 -14.30 -9.21 12.49
N ARG A 80 -13.85 -10.08 11.58
CA ARG A 80 -13.38 -11.41 11.94
C ARG A 80 -11.93 -11.70 11.54
N GLY A 81 -11.45 -11.11 10.46
CA GLY A 81 -10.08 -11.30 10.04
C GLY A 81 -9.90 -11.76 8.60
N VAL A 82 -8.84 -12.49 8.38
CA VAL A 82 -8.42 -12.95 7.06
C VAL A 82 -8.17 -14.45 7.08
N ILE A 83 -8.59 -15.13 6.03
CA ILE A 83 -8.10 -16.46 5.65
C ILE A 83 -7.23 -16.28 4.43
N TRP A 84 -5.98 -16.68 4.56
CA TRP A 84 -4.98 -16.68 3.49
C TRP A 84 -4.65 -18.12 3.14
N ARG A 85 -5.14 -18.61 2.02
CA ARG A 85 -4.99 -20.01 1.60
C ARG A 85 -4.04 -20.09 0.43
N VAL A 86 -2.83 -20.55 0.67
CA VAL A 86 -1.83 -20.84 -0.35
C VAL A 86 -2.16 -22.19 -0.98
N LEU A 87 -2.21 -22.26 -2.31
CA LEU A 87 -2.50 -23.46 -3.09
C LEU A 87 -1.25 -23.99 -3.78
N THR A 88 -0.35 -23.10 -4.20
CA THR A 88 0.92 -23.46 -4.84
C THR A 88 2.05 -22.60 -4.27
N PRO A 89 3.33 -23.09 -4.23
CA PRO A 89 3.77 -24.45 -4.53
C PRO A 89 3.41 -25.46 -3.42
N TYR A 90 3.13 -25.01 -2.20
CA TYR A 90 2.78 -25.84 -1.05
C TYR A 90 1.44 -25.36 -0.49
N LYS A 91 0.58 -26.32 -0.15
CA LYS A 91 -0.69 -26.00 0.48
C LYS A 91 -0.49 -25.57 1.94
N ALA A 92 -0.95 -24.38 2.27
CA ALA A 92 -0.95 -23.85 3.64
C ALA A 92 -2.14 -22.92 3.82
N THR A 93 -2.76 -22.93 4.98
CA THR A 93 -3.85 -22.00 5.31
C THR A 93 -3.50 -21.23 6.56
N PHE A 94 -3.51 -19.92 6.47
CA PHE A 94 -3.28 -19.01 7.58
C PHE A 94 -4.58 -18.28 7.92
N VAL A 95 -4.87 -18.22 9.20
CA VAL A 95 -5.99 -17.45 9.75
C VAL A 95 -5.40 -16.32 10.56
N ILE A 96 -5.77 -15.09 10.22
CA ILE A 96 -5.25 -13.85 10.81
C ILE A 96 -6.41 -13.11 11.45
N THR A 97 -6.36 -13.00 12.76
CA THR A 97 -7.37 -12.31 13.58
C THR A 97 -6.68 -11.30 14.51
N ASP A 98 -7.42 -10.64 15.38
CA ASP A 98 -6.85 -9.79 16.42
C ASP A 98 -5.99 -10.58 17.43
N ALA A 99 -6.28 -11.87 17.61
CA ALA A 99 -5.49 -12.76 18.45
C ALA A 99 -4.14 -13.15 17.83
N GLY A 100 -3.89 -12.82 16.56
CA GLY A 100 -2.65 -13.11 15.86
C GLY A 100 -2.84 -13.95 14.61
N VAL A 101 -1.75 -14.63 14.20
CA VAL A 101 -1.70 -15.50 13.02
C VAL A 101 -1.62 -16.95 13.46
N ALA A 102 -2.49 -17.79 12.94
CA ALA A 102 -2.47 -19.22 13.13
C ALA A 102 -2.38 -19.93 11.78
N GLU A 103 -1.55 -20.96 11.69
CA GLU A 103 -1.59 -21.92 10.61
C GLU A 103 -2.58 -23.04 10.98
N VAL A 104 -3.41 -23.46 10.03
CA VAL A 104 -4.40 -24.52 10.23
C VAL A 104 -4.15 -25.67 9.26
N ASP A 105 -4.43 -26.90 9.69
CA ASP A 105 -4.40 -28.09 8.84
C ASP A 105 -5.63 -28.17 7.92
N ALA A 106 -5.70 -29.25 7.13
CA ALA A 106 -6.83 -29.49 6.22
C ALA A 106 -8.19 -29.63 6.93
N ASN A 107 -8.19 -29.95 8.23
CA ASN A 107 -9.40 -30.10 9.05
C ASN A 107 -9.76 -28.81 9.80
N GLY A 108 -9.00 -27.70 9.56
CA GLY A 108 -9.19 -26.43 10.27
C GLY A 108 -8.62 -26.42 11.70
N LYS A 109 -7.91 -27.48 12.12
CA LYS A 109 -7.26 -27.52 13.43
C LYS A 109 -5.98 -26.67 13.38
N ARG A 110 -5.80 -25.79 14.36
CA ARG A 110 -4.59 -24.99 14.50
C ARG A 110 -3.39 -25.87 14.75
N ILE A 111 -2.36 -25.81 13.84
CA ILE A 111 -1.17 -26.65 13.90
C ILE A 111 -0.08 -25.99 14.75
N GLY A 112 -0.18 -24.71 14.99
CA GLY A 112 0.74 -23.95 15.84
C GLY A 112 0.49 -22.47 15.76
N THR A 113 0.70 -21.79 16.87
CA THR A 113 0.96 -20.34 16.92
C THR A 113 2.46 -20.17 16.76
N LYS A 114 3.00 -20.44 15.56
CA LYS A 114 4.36 -19.97 15.29
C LYS A 114 4.29 -18.45 15.31
N SER A 115 5.02 -17.86 16.24
CA SER A 115 5.22 -16.42 16.23
C SER A 115 5.54 -16.01 14.79
N VAL A 116 4.90 -14.97 14.32
CA VAL A 116 5.00 -14.37 12.98
C VAL A 116 6.46 -14.22 12.46
N GLN A 117 7.44 -14.44 13.35
CA GLN A 117 8.87 -14.25 13.12
C GLN A 117 9.55 -15.32 12.27
N GLY A 118 8.96 -16.52 12.08
CA GLY A 118 9.63 -17.64 11.42
C GLY A 118 9.20 -17.92 9.98
N VAL A 119 8.07 -17.39 9.51
CA VAL A 119 7.54 -17.64 8.16
C VAL A 119 7.56 -16.33 7.39
N GLN A 120 8.54 -16.16 6.50
CA GLN A 120 8.74 -14.91 5.75
C GLN A 120 7.49 -14.46 4.98
N GLY A 121 6.68 -15.39 4.46
CA GLY A 121 5.41 -15.07 3.81
C GLY A 121 4.33 -14.51 4.75
N VAL A 122 4.31 -14.93 6.01
CA VAL A 122 3.27 -14.56 6.98
C VAL A 122 3.43 -13.14 7.52
N ARG A 123 4.65 -12.61 7.59
CA ARG A 123 4.87 -11.20 8.00
C ARG A 123 4.18 -10.23 7.05
N GLY A 124 4.33 -10.45 5.73
CA GLY A 124 3.63 -9.66 4.72
C GLY A 124 2.11 -9.74 4.88
N VAL A 125 1.57 -10.94 5.08
CA VAL A 125 0.12 -11.16 5.22
C VAL A 125 -0.43 -10.53 6.49
N ALA A 126 0.25 -10.63 7.64
CA ALA A 126 -0.17 -9.98 8.88
C ALA A 126 -0.20 -8.45 8.75
N GLN A 127 0.80 -7.87 8.08
CA GLN A 127 0.86 -6.43 7.81
C GLN A 127 -0.27 -5.99 6.88
N VAL A 128 -0.51 -6.76 5.80
CA VAL A 128 -1.63 -6.54 4.87
C VAL A 128 -2.97 -6.58 5.62
N SER A 129 -3.18 -7.58 6.46
CA SER A 129 -4.42 -7.73 7.24
C SER A 129 -4.66 -6.53 8.15
N LYS A 130 -3.64 -6.11 8.89
CA LYS A 130 -3.73 -4.95 9.78
C LYS A 130 -4.05 -3.66 9.01
N MET A 131 -3.38 -3.47 7.87
CA MET A 131 -3.61 -2.33 7.00
C MET A 131 -5.00 -2.38 6.36
N MET A 132 -5.42 -3.53 5.83
CA MET A 132 -6.76 -3.68 5.27
C MET A 132 -7.85 -3.40 6.30
N ARG A 133 -7.68 -3.80 7.54
CA ARG A 133 -8.62 -3.45 8.60
C ARG A 133 -8.68 -1.95 8.86
N ALA A 134 -7.54 -1.27 8.94
CA ALA A 134 -7.50 0.18 9.10
C ALA A 134 -8.23 0.88 7.95
N MET A 135 -7.94 0.48 6.70
CA MET A 135 -8.58 1.05 5.52
C MET A 135 -10.08 0.73 5.44
N LEU A 136 -10.45 -0.53 5.68
CA LEU A 136 -11.84 -0.98 5.59
C LEU A 136 -12.65 -0.61 6.84
N GLY A 137 -12.00 -0.40 7.96
CA GLY A 137 -12.61 0.10 9.19
C GLY A 137 -12.86 1.61 9.17
N GLY A 138 -12.31 2.32 8.16
CA GLY A 138 -12.40 3.77 8.08
C GLY A 138 -11.55 4.50 9.12
N ASP A 139 -10.67 3.80 9.82
CA ASP A 139 -9.76 4.39 10.80
C ASP A 139 -8.53 5.00 10.09
N LEU A 140 -8.78 6.15 9.48
CA LEU A 140 -7.74 6.95 8.83
C LEU A 140 -6.72 7.46 9.84
N SER A 141 -7.12 7.67 11.10
CA SER A 141 -6.21 8.15 12.15
C SER A 141 -5.10 7.14 12.41
N ALA A 142 -5.44 5.85 12.50
CA ALA A 142 -4.46 4.78 12.66
C ALA A 142 -3.51 4.68 11.46
N LEU A 143 -4.01 4.94 10.25
CA LEU A 143 -3.19 4.95 9.03
C LEU A 143 -2.19 6.12 9.05
N TYR A 144 -2.68 7.35 9.23
CA TYR A 144 -1.85 8.56 9.22
C TYR A 144 -0.89 8.66 10.42
N SER A 145 -1.21 8.00 11.54
CA SER A 145 -0.29 7.93 12.69
C SER A 145 0.99 7.15 12.40
N GLN A 146 1.00 6.30 11.39
CA GLN A 146 2.11 5.40 11.06
C GLN A 146 2.73 5.67 9.70
N PHE A 147 1.98 6.33 8.79
CA PHE A 147 2.41 6.55 7.40
C PHE A 147 2.07 7.95 6.92
N ASP A 148 2.98 8.52 6.15
CA ASP A 148 2.67 9.57 5.20
C ASP A 148 2.05 8.92 3.97
N VAL A 149 0.93 9.47 3.50
CA VAL A 149 0.15 8.86 2.40
C VAL A 149 0.08 9.83 1.23
N ASP A 150 0.65 9.41 0.10
CA ASP A 150 0.48 10.07 -1.18
C ASP A 150 -0.62 9.33 -1.95
N ALA A 151 -1.63 10.03 -2.46
CA ALA A 151 -2.76 9.45 -3.17
C ALA A 151 -2.90 10.01 -4.57
N GLN A 152 -3.17 9.16 -5.55
CA GLN A 152 -3.32 9.55 -6.95
C GLN A 152 -4.49 8.83 -7.60
N GLY A 153 -5.09 9.47 -8.61
CA GLY A 153 -6.17 8.90 -9.41
C GLY A 153 -7.56 9.34 -8.97
N SER A 154 -8.49 8.41 -8.99
CA SER A 154 -9.90 8.62 -8.64
C SER A 154 -10.41 7.50 -7.75
N PRO A 155 -11.58 7.60 -7.11
CA PRO A 155 -12.14 6.51 -6.29
C PRO A 155 -12.40 5.19 -7.05
N SER A 156 -12.47 5.24 -8.38
CA SER A 156 -12.64 4.05 -9.23
C SER A 156 -11.32 3.48 -9.78
N GLN A 157 -10.24 4.24 -9.71
CA GLN A 157 -8.89 3.84 -10.12
C GLN A 157 -7.86 4.63 -9.33
N TRP A 158 -7.50 4.14 -8.17
CA TRP A 158 -6.65 4.80 -7.20
C TRP A 158 -5.30 4.11 -7.02
N ALA A 159 -4.31 4.90 -6.67
CA ALA A 159 -3.01 4.45 -6.22
C ALA A 159 -2.63 5.19 -4.94
N LEU A 160 -2.17 4.47 -3.94
CA LEU A 160 -1.69 5.00 -2.67
C LEU A 160 -0.24 4.57 -2.47
N LEU A 161 0.60 5.50 -2.08
CA LEU A 161 1.95 5.25 -1.60
C LEU A 161 2.01 5.62 -0.13
N LEU A 162 2.30 4.64 0.72
CA LEU A 162 2.42 4.78 2.15
C LEU A 162 3.89 4.69 2.55
N LYS A 163 4.43 5.77 3.07
CA LYS A 163 5.80 5.85 3.59
C LYS A 163 5.76 5.85 5.11
N PRO A 164 6.48 4.94 5.80
CA PRO A 164 6.52 4.96 7.26
C PRO A 164 7.02 6.32 7.78
N ASN A 165 6.27 6.92 8.71
CA ASN A 165 6.66 8.15 9.40
C ASN A 165 7.15 7.89 10.83
N GLN A 166 7.14 6.61 11.28
CA GLN A 166 7.66 6.18 12.57
C GLN A 166 9.02 5.50 12.39
N PRO A 167 10.08 5.90 13.12
CA PRO A 167 11.42 5.34 12.98
C PRO A 167 11.49 3.82 13.14
N GLN A 168 10.71 3.26 14.08
CA GLN A 168 10.67 1.81 14.31
C GLN A 168 10.11 1.05 13.10
N LEU A 169 9.09 1.61 12.46
CA LEU A 169 8.46 1.01 11.29
C LEU A 169 9.36 1.13 10.06
N ALA A 170 10.04 2.27 9.90
CA ALA A 170 11.00 2.53 8.83
C ALA A 170 12.22 1.59 8.84
N GLN A 171 12.58 1.04 10.00
CA GLN A 171 13.63 0.01 10.10
C GLN A 171 13.22 -1.33 9.45
N SER A 172 11.94 -1.58 9.27
CA SER A 172 11.42 -2.83 8.71
C SER A 172 10.79 -2.65 7.32
N ILE A 173 10.09 -1.56 7.11
CA ILE A 173 9.34 -1.28 5.88
C ILE A 173 9.86 0.02 5.28
N LYS A 174 10.20 -0.01 3.98
CA LYS A 174 10.58 1.16 3.20
C LYS A 174 9.35 1.88 2.62
N GLY A 175 8.37 1.12 2.18
CA GLY A 175 7.13 1.66 1.62
C GLY A 175 6.14 0.58 1.21
N LEU A 176 4.90 1.01 1.02
CA LEU A 176 3.79 0.19 0.58
C LEU A 176 3.11 0.91 -0.57
N HIS A 177 2.98 0.22 -1.70
CA HIS A 177 2.28 0.72 -2.87
C HIS A 177 1.00 -0.08 -3.05
N MET A 178 -0.12 0.60 -3.09
CA MET A 178 -1.42 -0.01 -3.24
C MET A 178 -2.13 0.55 -4.46
N LYS A 179 -2.81 -0.29 -5.21
CA LYS A 179 -3.63 0.11 -6.35
C LYS A 179 -4.94 -0.63 -6.31
N GLY A 180 -6.01 0.02 -6.76
CA GLY A 180 -7.29 -0.62 -6.82
C GLY A 180 -8.37 0.24 -7.49
N GLY A 181 -9.57 -0.26 -7.41
CA GLY A 181 -10.79 0.37 -7.90
C GLY A 181 -11.92 0.14 -6.90
N ALA A 182 -12.89 -0.72 -7.27
CA ALA A 182 -13.91 -1.19 -6.32
C ALA A 182 -13.28 -2.04 -5.18
N PHE A 183 -12.20 -2.76 -5.48
CA PHE A 183 -11.42 -3.57 -4.56
C PHE A 183 -9.93 -3.26 -4.69
N LEU A 184 -9.13 -3.71 -3.73
CA LEU A 184 -7.68 -3.75 -3.85
C LEU A 184 -7.30 -4.73 -4.96
N GLN A 185 -6.47 -4.28 -5.90
CA GLN A 185 -6.00 -5.08 -7.04
C GLN A 185 -4.53 -5.45 -6.91
N SER A 186 -3.74 -4.59 -6.27
CA SER A 186 -2.31 -4.80 -6.16
C SER A 186 -1.78 -4.19 -4.86
N LEU A 187 -0.89 -4.92 -4.21
CA LEU A 187 -0.12 -4.46 -3.06
C LEU A 187 1.34 -4.84 -3.23
N ARG A 188 2.22 -3.86 -3.21
CA ARG A 188 3.67 -4.03 -3.20
C ARG A 188 4.22 -3.55 -1.88
N ILE A 189 4.97 -4.41 -1.20
CA ILE A 189 5.63 -4.13 0.07
C ILE A 189 7.13 -4.10 -0.20
N GLU A 190 7.77 -2.99 0.11
CA GLU A 190 9.22 -2.86 0.05
C GLU A 190 9.77 -2.88 1.48
N LEU A 191 10.62 -3.85 1.78
CA LEU A 191 11.24 -3.98 3.08
C LEU A 191 12.58 -3.22 3.12
N ALA A 192 12.99 -2.82 4.31
CA ALA A 192 14.23 -2.06 4.50
C ALA A 192 15.50 -2.85 4.10
N ASN A 193 15.46 -4.19 4.17
CA ASN A 193 16.54 -5.09 3.74
C ASN A 193 16.63 -5.29 2.21
N GLY A 194 15.76 -4.63 1.44
CA GLY A 194 15.71 -4.74 -0.02
C GLY A 194 14.80 -5.85 -0.55
N ASP A 195 14.20 -6.65 0.31
CA ASP A 195 13.19 -7.63 -0.11
C ASP A 195 11.92 -6.93 -0.58
N VAL A 196 11.28 -7.50 -1.59
CA VAL A 196 10.03 -6.98 -2.15
C VAL A 196 9.01 -8.10 -2.21
N THR A 197 7.80 -7.82 -1.72
CA THR A 197 6.64 -8.68 -1.91
C THR A 197 5.61 -7.95 -2.77
N GLN A 198 5.27 -8.54 -3.90
CA GLN A 198 4.18 -8.11 -4.78
C GLN A 198 3.02 -9.09 -4.62
N ILE A 199 1.81 -8.58 -4.40
CA ILE A 199 0.58 -9.37 -4.33
C ILE A 199 -0.41 -8.75 -5.30
N ASP A 200 -0.86 -9.55 -6.27
CA ASP A 200 -1.88 -9.16 -7.22
C ASP A 200 -3.16 -9.95 -6.95
N PHE A 201 -4.27 -9.24 -6.79
CA PHE A 201 -5.58 -9.80 -6.50
C PHE A 201 -6.42 -9.80 -7.78
N THR A 202 -7.07 -10.92 -8.04
CA THR A 202 -7.95 -11.12 -9.17
C THR A 202 -9.26 -11.75 -8.71
N GLN A 203 -10.30 -11.68 -9.55
CA GLN A 203 -11.61 -12.26 -9.25
C GLN A 203 -12.15 -11.81 -7.87
N SER A 204 -11.94 -10.54 -7.54
CA SER A 204 -12.40 -9.98 -6.27
C SER A 204 -13.91 -9.78 -6.29
N GLU A 205 -14.58 -10.33 -5.29
CA GLU A 205 -16.03 -10.29 -5.11
C GLU A 205 -16.38 -9.86 -3.69
N ALA A 206 -17.45 -9.08 -3.54
CA ALA A 206 -17.96 -8.72 -2.23
C ALA A 206 -18.64 -9.91 -1.55
N LEU A 207 -18.47 -10.03 -0.25
CA LEU A 207 -19.15 -11.01 0.58
C LEU A 207 -20.07 -10.31 1.59
N ASP A 208 -21.32 -10.71 1.63
CA ASP A 208 -22.29 -10.23 2.61
C ASP A 208 -22.21 -10.97 3.95
N ASP A 209 -21.76 -12.23 3.92
CA ASP A 209 -21.54 -13.06 5.11
C ASP A 209 -20.36 -14.02 4.92
N VAL A 210 -19.79 -14.48 6.03
CA VAL A 210 -18.72 -15.48 6.01
C VAL A 210 -19.28 -16.80 5.48
N PRO A 211 -18.68 -17.38 4.42
CA PRO A 211 -19.08 -18.69 3.93
C PRO A 211 -19.07 -19.74 5.03
N ALA A 212 -20.03 -20.66 5.02
CA ALA A 212 -20.20 -21.64 6.09
C ALA A 212 -18.94 -22.46 6.38
N ALA A 213 -18.18 -22.82 5.32
CA ALA A 213 -16.92 -23.56 5.43
C ALA A 213 -15.81 -22.77 6.15
N GLU A 214 -15.89 -21.44 6.21
CA GLU A 214 -14.87 -20.56 6.75
C GLU A 214 -15.24 -19.99 8.12
N ARG A 215 -16.51 -20.11 8.54
CA ARG A 215 -16.96 -19.62 9.86
C ARG A 215 -16.18 -20.26 11.00
N GLY A 216 -15.94 -21.57 10.92
CA GLY A 216 -15.17 -22.30 11.93
C GLY A 216 -13.71 -21.84 12.05
N LEU A 217 -13.12 -21.37 10.95
CA LEU A 217 -11.74 -20.87 10.91
C LEU A 217 -11.62 -19.49 11.55
N LEU A 218 -12.57 -18.59 11.27
CA LEU A 218 -12.58 -17.22 11.78
C LEU A 218 -13.13 -17.09 13.21
N GLY A 219 -13.51 -18.21 13.83
CA GLY A 219 -14.16 -18.25 15.12
C GLY A 219 -15.68 -18.06 14.99
N ALA A 220 -16.44 -18.74 15.85
CA ALA A 220 -17.86 -18.43 16.03
C ALA A 220 -18.01 -17.03 16.65
N PRO A 221 -19.13 -16.33 16.41
CA PRO A 221 -19.43 -15.06 17.06
C PRO A 221 -19.43 -15.17 18.57
#